data_6d10074236fd1c58e38c7986f95ace8c
#
_entry.id   6d10074236fd1c58e38c7986f95ace8c
#
_cell.length_a   1.000
_cell.length_b   1.000
_cell.length_c   1.000
_cell.angle_alpha   90.00
_cell.angle_beta   90.00
_cell.angle_gamma   90.00
#
_symmetry.space_group_name_H-M   'P 1'
#
loop_
_entity.id
_entity.type
_entity.pdbx_description
1 polymer ?
#
loop_
_entity_poly.entity_id
_entity_poly.type
_entity_poly.pdbx_seq_one_letter_code
_entity_poly.pdbx_strand_id
1 'polypeptide(L)' 'MRIAWSPRAVATAARFMKDQEGMREIGAAINALAQDPYPPESFSWGSYRRLRVGPYRVMYAVEAGLITIDRVDRVTAS' A
#
# COMPACT_ATOMS: atom_id res chain seq x y z
N MET A 1 -12.02 -0.42 9.28
CA MET A 1 -11.19 -1.64 9.26
C MET A 1 -9.84 -1.39 9.90
N ARG A 2 -9.26 -2.40 10.50
CA ARG A 2 -7.92 -2.32 11.05
C ARG A 2 -6.87 -2.48 9.95
N ILE A 3 -5.74 -1.82 10.12
CA ILE A 3 -4.63 -1.90 9.19
C ILE A 3 -3.41 -2.40 9.93
N ALA A 4 -2.76 -3.41 9.38
CA ALA A 4 -1.52 -3.95 9.91
C ALA A 4 -0.46 -3.94 8.81
N TRP A 5 0.78 -3.63 9.19
CA TRP A 5 1.92 -3.67 8.29
C TRP A 5 2.72 -4.93 8.53
N SER A 6 2.94 -5.71 7.49
CA SER A 6 3.82 -6.85 7.61
C SER A 6 5.27 -6.40 7.77
N PRO A 7 6.16 -7.24 8.33
CA PRO A 7 7.59 -6.90 8.37
C PRO A 7 8.17 -6.61 6.99
N ARG A 8 7.69 -7.31 5.96
CA ARG A 8 8.10 -7.09 4.58
C ARG A 8 7.68 -5.71 4.08
N ALA A 9 6.47 -5.27 4.44
CA ALA A 9 5.99 -3.95 4.05
C ALA A 9 6.85 -2.86 4.68
N VAL A 10 7.18 -3.00 5.96
CA VAL A 10 8.05 -2.05 6.65
C VAL A 10 9.42 -2.00 5.99
N ALA A 11 10.00 -3.17 5.71
CA ALA A 11 11.32 -3.27 5.10
C ALA A 11 11.35 -2.68 3.69
N THR A 12 10.32 -2.95 2.87
CA THR A 12 10.28 -2.43 1.51
C THR A 12 10.04 -0.93 1.49
N ALA A 13 9.15 -0.42 2.35
CA ALA A 13 8.91 1.03 2.45
C ALA A 13 10.16 1.78 2.91
N ALA A 14 10.97 1.18 3.79
CA ALA A 14 12.19 1.79 4.28
C ALA A 14 13.17 2.14 3.16
N ARG A 15 13.11 1.42 2.04
CA ARG A 15 13.98 1.70 0.89
C ARG A 15 13.71 3.07 0.27
N PHE A 16 12.53 3.64 0.52
CA PHE A 16 12.09 4.87 -0.10
C PHE A 16 11.94 6.02 0.90
N MET A 17 12.50 5.89 2.09
CA MET A 17 12.33 6.86 3.18
C MET A 17 12.84 8.26 2.84
N LYS A 18 13.75 8.37 1.86
CA LYS A 18 14.25 9.69 1.44
C LYS A 18 13.22 10.50 0.67
N ASP A 19 12.23 9.83 0.09
CA ASP A 19 11.11 10.49 -0.57
C ASP A 19 10.01 10.75 0.47
N GLN A 20 10.19 11.82 1.23
CA GLN A 20 9.29 12.14 2.34
C GLN A 20 7.87 12.45 1.86
N GLU A 21 7.75 13.14 0.73
CA GLU A 21 6.44 13.46 0.18
C GLU A 21 5.73 12.19 -0.31
N GLY A 22 6.45 11.33 -1.02
CA GLY A 22 5.92 10.05 -1.47
C GLY A 22 5.48 9.18 -0.30
N MET A 23 6.28 9.14 0.77
CA MET A 23 5.93 8.37 1.96
C MET A 23 4.69 8.93 2.66
N ARG A 24 4.53 10.25 2.67
CA ARG A 24 3.34 10.88 3.22
C ARG A 24 2.10 10.51 2.40
N GLU A 25 2.21 10.54 1.09
CA GLU A 25 1.10 10.17 0.20
C GLU A 25 0.73 8.70 0.36
N ILE A 26 1.72 7.83 0.48
CA ILE A 26 1.49 6.40 0.74
C ILE A 26 0.77 6.22 2.07
N GLY A 27 1.24 6.89 3.12
CA GLY A 27 0.61 6.80 4.43
C GLY A 27 -0.85 7.24 4.41
N ALA A 28 -1.13 8.35 3.75
CA ALA A 28 -2.50 8.86 3.62
C ALA A 28 -3.39 7.89 2.84
N ALA A 29 -2.87 7.35 1.74
CA ALA A 29 -3.62 6.41 0.90
C ALA A 29 -3.91 5.10 1.65
N ILE A 30 -2.94 4.60 2.41
CA ILE A 30 -3.13 3.40 3.21
C ILE A 30 -4.16 3.64 4.32
N ASN A 31 -4.07 4.78 5.01
CA ASN A 31 -5.03 5.10 6.06
C ASN A 31 -6.46 5.21 5.50
N ALA A 32 -6.61 5.73 4.28
CA ALA A 32 -7.90 5.81 3.63
C ALA A 32 -8.51 4.44 3.33
N LEU A 33 -7.70 3.40 3.21
CA LEU A 33 -8.20 2.03 3.00
C LEU A 33 -9.09 1.56 4.17
N ALA A 34 -8.88 2.09 5.37
CA ALA A 34 -9.71 1.74 6.52
C ALA A 34 -11.17 2.12 6.30
N GLN A 35 -11.44 3.16 5.51
CA GLN A 35 -12.78 3.63 5.19
C GLN A 35 -13.31 3.00 3.90
N ASP A 36 -12.43 2.74 2.94
CA ASP A 36 -12.77 2.11 1.66
C ASP A 36 -11.62 1.22 1.23
N PRO A 37 -11.71 -0.10 1.48
CA PRO A 37 -10.63 -1.03 1.13
C PRO A 37 -10.52 -1.32 -0.37
N TYR A 38 -11.45 -0.82 -1.17
CA TYR A 38 -11.49 -1.06 -2.62
C TYR A 38 -11.60 0.25 -3.40
N PRO A 39 -10.66 1.21 -3.22
CA PRO A 39 -10.77 2.48 -3.93
C PRO A 39 -10.52 2.30 -5.43
N PRO A 40 -10.92 3.29 -6.25
CA PRO A 40 -10.72 3.22 -7.71
C PRO A 40 -9.27 3.02 -8.12
N GLU A 41 -8.31 3.47 -7.31
CA GLU A 41 -6.89 3.33 -7.58
C GLU A 41 -6.34 1.94 -7.28
N SER A 42 -7.17 1.04 -6.75
CA SER A 42 -6.75 -0.33 -6.46
C SER A 42 -7.41 -1.32 -7.42
N PHE A 43 -6.72 -2.41 -7.67
CA PHE A 43 -7.24 -3.48 -8.52
C PHE A 43 -6.75 -4.84 -8.01
N SER A 44 -7.48 -5.89 -8.38
CA SER A 44 -7.16 -7.25 -7.97
C SER A 44 -5.85 -7.70 -8.58
N TRP A 45 -5.06 -8.40 -7.76
CA TRP A 45 -3.79 -8.97 -8.17
C TRP A 45 -3.65 -10.34 -7.49
N GLY A 46 -4.23 -11.37 -8.09
CA GLY A 46 -4.34 -12.68 -7.45
C GLY A 46 -5.19 -12.60 -6.20
N SER A 47 -4.69 -13.09 -5.09
CA SER A 47 -5.36 -13.02 -3.79
C SER A 47 -5.12 -11.69 -3.06
N TYR A 48 -4.34 -10.80 -3.68
CA TYR A 48 -4.03 -9.47 -3.16
C TYR A 48 -4.72 -8.39 -3.96
N ARG A 49 -4.59 -7.17 -3.47
CA ARG A 49 -4.95 -5.98 -4.23
C ARG A 49 -3.71 -5.10 -4.35
N ARG A 50 -3.67 -4.34 -5.40
CA ARG A 50 -2.54 -3.45 -5.71
C ARG A 50 -3.07 -2.02 -5.79
N LEU A 51 -2.58 -1.17 -4.90
CA LEU A 51 -2.98 0.24 -4.82
C LEU A 51 -1.93 1.10 -5.52
N ARG A 52 -2.39 1.95 -6.42
CA ARG A 52 -1.51 2.90 -7.10
C ARG A 52 -1.47 4.22 -6.33
N VAL A 53 -0.27 4.65 -5.96
CA VAL A 53 -0.03 5.92 -5.25
C VAL A 53 1.14 6.61 -5.97
N GLY A 54 0.83 7.42 -7.00
CA GLY A 54 1.87 8.02 -7.83
C GLY A 54 2.76 6.94 -8.45
N PRO A 55 4.09 7.03 -8.29
CA PRO A 55 5.01 6.01 -8.82
C PRO A 55 5.08 4.75 -7.94
N TYR A 56 4.37 4.74 -6.81
CA TYR A 56 4.42 3.63 -5.87
C TYR A 56 3.27 2.66 -6.08
N ARG A 57 3.51 1.42 -5.69
CA ARG A 57 2.49 0.36 -5.69
C ARG A 57 2.50 -0.29 -4.33
N VAL A 58 1.33 -0.38 -3.71
CA VAL A 58 1.16 -0.98 -2.38
C VAL A 58 0.37 -2.26 -2.56
N MET A 59 0.97 -3.39 -2.21
CA MET A 59 0.27 -4.67 -2.21
C MET A 59 -0.35 -4.89 -0.85
N TYR A 60 -1.64 -5.23 -0.83
CA TYR A 60 -2.33 -5.46 0.42
C TYR A 60 -3.39 -6.55 0.26
N ALA A 61 -3.81 -7.12 1.38
CA ALA A 61 -4.87 -8.12 1.41
C ALA A 61 -5.96 -7.66 2.37
N VAL A 62 -7.22 -7.95 2.02
CA VAL A 62 -8.37 -7.63 2.86
C VAL A 62 -8.98 -8.94 3.30
N GLU A 63 -9.03 -9.17 4.61
CA GLU A 63 -9.53 -10.44 5.14
C GLU A 63 -10.08 -10.23 6.54
N ALA A 64 -11.31 -10.65 6.74
CA ALA A 64 -11.94 -10.67 8.07
C ALA A 64 -11.82 -9.35 8.86
N GLY A 65 -12.07 -8.23 8.19
CA GLY A 65 -12.01 -6.90 8.83
C GLY A 65 -10.61 -6.36 9.04
N LEU A 66 -9.60 -7.00 8.46
CA LEU A 66 -8.21 -6.61 8.58
C LEU A 66 -7.61 -6.36 7.20
N ILE A 67 -6.94 -5.23 7.06
CA ILE A 67 -6.14 -4.93 5.88
C ILE A 67 -4.69 -5.14 6.26
N THR A 68 -4.03 -6.08 5.58
CA THR A 68 -2.61 -6.34 5.81
C THR A 68 -1.80 -5.77 4.65
N ILE A 69 -0.93 -4.82 4.94
CA ILE A 69 -0.03 -4.27 3.94
C ILE A 69 1.13 -5.25 3.77
N ASP A 70 1.30 -5.76 2.56
CA ASP A 70 2.27 -6.81 2.27
C ASP A 70 3.62 -6.24 1.84
N ARG A 71 3.62 -5.30 0.92
CA ARG A 71 4.86 -4.70 0.43
C ARG A 71 4.59 -3.37 -0.27
N VAL A 72 5.63 -2.55 -0.34
CA VAL A 72 5.62 -1.28 -1.08
C VAL A 72 6.69 -1.37 -2.17
N ASP A 73 6.30 -1.12 -3.40
CA ASP A 73 7.22 -1.09 -4.54
C ASP A 73 7.15 0.24 -5.24
N ARG A 74 8.18 0.54 -6.01
CA ARG A 74 8.21 1.72 -6.85
C ARG A 74 8.37 1.29 -8.30
N VAL A 75 7.46 1.77 -9.14
CA VAL A 75 7.52 1.49 -10.57
C VAL A 75 8.51 2.46 -11.20
N THR A 76 9.53 1.93 -11.86
CA THR A 76 10.47 2.76 -12.60
C THR A 76 9.87 3.04 -13.98
N ALA A 77 9.85 4.33 -14.35
CA ALA A 77 9.49 4.70 -15.70
C ALA A 77 10.60 4.22 -16.63
N SER A 78 10.21 3.51 -17.66
CA SER A 78 11.15 3.07 -18.69
C SER A 78 11.14 4.05 -19.84
#